data_b30256fdac69d6050865a8585234a731
#
_entry.id   b30256fdac69d6050865a8585234a731
#
_cell.length_a   1.000
_cell.length_b   1.000
_cell.length_c   1.000
_cell.angle_alpha   90.00
_cell.angle_beta   90.00
_cell.angle_gamma   90.00
#
_symmetry.space_group_name_H-M   'P 1'
#
loop_
_entity.id
_entity.type
_entity.pdbx_description
1 polymer ?
#
loop_
_entity_poly.entity_id
_entity_poly.type
_entity_poly.pdbx_seq_one_letter_code
_entity_poly.pdbx_strand_id
1 'polypeptide(L)'
;VILVVLLTLALIGAGGVFLGNQVRALSAELPTYQSTIRHKLRALRASANEPGMFDGALKTFDTVKKEVEKETPAAKAPPPPPQVQVIERVPSPMQQVLNGLEKASGPLATAGIVLVFVVLILLDRLDLPDRLLRLWGGSLHRSTDAMDEAGRRISRYLTMQLVVNVTYGLPMAAGLWLVGVPGAALWGAVAPVLRFVPYIGPMISAVFPVALAFAVDPGWWVVLWTIGLIVVLELLSNNVVEPWLYGASTGLSIMSLIVAATFWTALWGPIGLIMSTPLTVCLLVIGRYLPRLRFLDVLLGSQPALDTPTRIYQRLIAGDVEEASDLAEEQIDESSVARFYSETALPVLRMASSDHASVATAEHRHRVVTGMYALIDELEEQHPPTAGGVPAHIACIGGKWEIDTMAARMLAHTLSIEGQAAGWRAVGTATADPVAS
;
A
#
# COMPACT_ATOMS: atom_id res chain seq x y z
N VAL A 1 11.67 33.42 2.87
CA VAL A 1 10.34 32.80 2.86
C VAL A 1 9.53 33.29 1.67
N ILE A 2 9.21 34.59 1.59
CA ILE A 2 8.35 35.17 0.52
C ILE A 2 8.88 34.86 -0.87
N LEU A 3 10.18 35.02 -1.10
CA LEU A 3 10.82 34.73 -2.38
C LEU A 3 10.66 33.26 -2.79
N VAL A 4 10.83 32.34 -1.85
CA VAL A 4 10.67 30.87 -2.11
C VAL A 4 9.21 30.56 -2.46
N VAL A 5 8.25 31.15 -1.73
CA VAL A 5 6.82 30.96 -2.00
C VAL A 5 6.44 31.50 -3.38
N LEU A 6 6.90 32.70 -3.72
CA LEU A 6 6.65 33.30 -5.04
C LEU A 6 7.28 32.47 -6.17
N LEU A 7 8.50 31.98 -5.98
CA LEU A 7 9.17 31.12 -6.95
C LEU A 7 8.41 29.80 -7.16
N THR A 8 7.96 29.18 -6.07
CA THR A 8 7.18 27.93 -6.14
C THR A 8 5.85 28.15 -6.86
N LEU A 9 5.15 29.25 -6.58
CA LEU A 9 3.92 29.60 -7.28
C LEU A 9 4.15 29.91 -8.75
N ALA A 10 5.23 30.61 -9.10
CA ALA A 10 5.58 30.88 -10.48
C ALA A 10 5.86 29.56 -11.24
N LEU A 11 6.56 28.61 -10.61
CA LEU A 11 6.80 27.26 -11.15
C LEU A 11 5.51 26.48 -11.37
N ILE A 12 4.62 26.47 -10.39
CA ILE A 12 3.30 25.79 -10.48
C ILE A 12 2.45 26.45 -11.57
N GLY A 13 2.43 27.77 -11.62
CA GLY A 13 1.70 28.53 -12.65
C GLY A 13 2.21 28.27 -14.05
N ALA A 14 3.54 28.33 -14.25
CA ALA A 14 4.19 28.01 -15.53
C ALA A 14 3.92 26.56 -15.96
N GLY A 15 4.01 25.60 -15.01
CA GLY A 15 3.66 24.21 -15.24
C GLY A 15 2.20 24.03 -15.65
N GLY A 16 1.28 24.72 -15.00
CA GLY A 16 -0.16 24.69 -15.31
C GLY A 16 -0.46 25.23 -16.72
N VAL A 17 0.17 26.36 -17.12
CA VAL A 17 0.06 26.90 -18.47
C VAL A 17 0.64 25.96 -19.50
N PHE A 18 1.82 25.38 -19.22
CA PHE A 18 2.45 24.40 -20.11
C PHE A 18 1.55 23.19 -20.33
N LEU A 19 1.05 22.56 -19.26
CA LEU A 19 0.13 21.43 -19.33
C LEU A 19 -1.17 21.78 -20.04
N GLY A 20 -1.75 22.96 -19.77
CA GLY A 20 -2.95 23.44 -20.46
C GLY A 20 -2.75 23.57 -21.97
N ASN A 21 -1.60 24.05 -22.42
CA ASN A 21 -1.26 24.12 -23.83
C ASN A 21 -1.08 22.72 -24.46
N GLN A 22 -0.46 21.77 -23.73
CA GLN A 22 -0.33 20.39 -24.20
C GLN A 22 -1.69 19.69 -24.33
N VAL A 23 -2.60 19.89 -23.38
CA VAL A 23 -3.97 19.37 -23.46
C VAL A 23 -4.72 19.93 -24.65
N ARG A 24 -4.59 21.25 -24.91
CA ARG A 24 -5.21 21.88 -26.10
C ARG A 24 -4.65 21.31 -27.40
N ALA A 25 -3.34 21.15 -27.51
CA ALA A 25 -2.70 20.57 -28.69
C ALA A 25 -3.21 19.13 -28.91
N LEU A 26 -3.22 18.30 -27.86
CA LEU A 26 -3.71 16.91 -27.92
C LEU A 26 -5.19 16.86 -28.32
N SER A 27 -6.03 17.74 -27.76
CA SER A 27 -7.47 17.78 -28.08
C SER A 27 -7.74 18.15 -29.55
N ALA A 28 -6.89 18.95 -30.14
CA ALA A 28 -6.98 19.32 -31.57
C ALA A 28 -6.63 18.15 -32.50
N GLU A 29 -5.77 17.23 -32.06
CA GLU A 29 -5.36 16.06 -32.83
C GLU A 29 -6.30 14.86 -32.68
N LEU A 30 -7.10 14.78 -31.61
CA LEU A 30 -8.00 13.66 -31.35
C LEU A 30 -8.92 13.27 -32.52
N PRO A 31 -9.50 14.21 -33.30
CA PRO A 31 -10.33 13.86 -34.44
C PRO A 31 -9.59 13.03 -35.54
N THR A 32 -8.30 13.25 -35.70
CA THR A 32 -7.50 12.53 -36.72
C THR A 32 -7.32 11.06 -36.39
N TYR A 33 -7.39 10.67 -35.10
CA TYR A 33 -7.19 9.30 -34.64
C TYR A 33 -8.44 8.42 -34.77
N GLN A 34 -9.62 9.00 -35.01
CA GLN A 34 -10.88 8.24 -35.11
C GLN A 34 -10.85 7.18 -36.21
N SER A 35 -10.20 7.45 -37.34
CA SER A 35 -10.07 6.50 -38.45
C SER A 35 -9.24 5.28 -38.07
N THR A 36 -8.12 5.47 -37.40
CA THR A 36 -7.22 4.41 -36.91
C THR A 36 -7.91 3.53 -35.89
N ILE A 37 -8.59 4.16 -34.91
CA ILE A 37 -9.34 3.43 -33.88
C ILE A 37 -10.42 2.54 -34.51
N ARG A 38 -11.20 3.10 -35.45
CA ARG A 38 -12.24 2.34 -36.17
C ARG A 38 -11.67 1.18 -36.98
N HIS A 39 -10.53 1.38 -37.62
CA HIS A 39 -9.85 0.34 -38.39
C HIS A 39 -9.38 -0.81 -37.49
N LYS A 40 -8.71 -0.50 -36.39
CA LYS A 40 -8.26 -1.51 -35.42
C LYS A 40 -9.41 -2.25 -34.72
N LEU A 41 -10.48 -1.54 -34.35
CA LEU A 41 -11.65 -2.19 -33.78
C LEU A 41 -12.33 -3.14 -34.75
N ARG A 42 -12.37 -2.78 -36.05
CA ARG A 42 -12.88 -3.71 -37.08
C ARG A 42 -11.97 -4.93 -37.28
N ALA A 43 -10.63 -4.72 -37.26
CA ALA A 43 -9.67 -5.82 -37.36
C ALA A 43 -9.79 -6.78 -36.15
N LEU A 44 -9.87 -6.25 -34.93
CA LEU A 44 -10.10 -7.05 -33.73
C LEU A 44 -11.44 -7.81 -33.78
N ARG A 45 -12.50 -7.15 -34.27
CA ARG A 45 -13.81 -7.78 -34.44
C ARG A 45 -13.81 -8.86 -35.50
N ALA A 46 -13.03 -8.69 -36.57
CA ALA A 46 -12.88 -9.71 -37.62
C ALA A 46 -12.09 -10.92 -37.08
N SER A 47 -11.03 -10.70 -36.30
CA SER A 47 -10.28 -11.78 -35.65
C SER A 47 -11.06 -12.48 -34.53
N ALA A 48 -11.93 -11.76 -33.83
CA ALA A 48 -12.80 -12.33 -32.78
C ALA A 48 -14.01 -13.11 -33.37
N ASN A 49 -14.28 -12.96 -34.66
CA ASN A 49 -15.38 -13.67 -35.36
C ASN A 49 -14.95 -15.03 -35.95
N GLU A 50 -13.67 -15.43 -35.79
CA GLU A 50 -13.31 -16.84 -35.99
C GLU A 50 -13.94 -17.68 -34.86
N PRO A 51 -14.50 -18.88 -35.17
CA PRO A 51 -15.28 -19.68 -34.22
C PRO A 51 -14.39 -20.15 -33.05
N GLY A 52 -14.30 -19.37 -32.03
CA GLY A 52 -13.55 -19.64 -30.79
C GLY A 52 -14.22 -18.98 -29.59
N MET A 53 -14.08 -19.55 -28.48
CA MET A 53 -14.50 -19.37 -27.08
C MET A 53 -15.38 -18.14 -26.65
N PHE A 54 -15.56 -17.11 -27.51
CA PHE A 54 -16.36 -15.90 -27.20
C PHE A 54 -17.68 -15.79 -28.00
N ASP A 55 -17.98 -16.73 -28.88
CA ASP A 55 -19.17 -16.68 -29.75
C ASP A 55 -20.50 -16.74 -28.94
N GLY A 56 -20.48 -17.39 -27.78
CA GLY A 56 -21.62 -17.42 -26.86
C GLY A 56 -21.92 -16.09 -26.17
N ALA A 57 -20.89 -15.38 -25.76
CA ALA A 57 -21.03 -14.09 -25.04
C ALA A 57 -21.48 -12.97 -26.00
N LEU A 58 -20.95 -12.94 -27.23
CA LEU A 58 -21.32 -11.94 -28.24
C LEU A 58 -22.76 -12.12 -28.75
N LYS A 59 -23.21 -13.38 -28.96
CA LYS A 59 -24.62 -13.68 -29.31
C LYS A 59 -25.58 -13.24 -28.20
N THR A 60 -25.20 -13.42 -26.93
CA THR A 60 -26.01 -12.99 -25.80
C THR A 60 -26.12 -11.47 -25.74
N PHE A 61 -25.04 -10.73 -26.02
CA PHE A 61 -25.05 -9.25 -26.06
C PHE A 61 -25.91 -8.71 -27.22
N ASP A 62 -25.80 -9.30 -28.42
CA ASP A 62 -26.61 -8.88 -29.57
C ASP A 62 -28.12 -9.25 -29.39
N THR A 63 -28.41 -10.32 -28.67
CA THR A 63 -29.79 -10.70 -28.34
C THR A 63 -30.40 -9.75 -27.33
N VAL A 64 -29.66 -9.41 -26.26
CA VAL A 64 -30.09 -8.42 -25.24
C VAL A 64 -30.28 -7.03 -25.87
N LYS A 65 -29.39 -6.61 -26.76
CA LYS A 65 -29.52 -5.32 -27.46
C LYS A 65 -30.77 -5.28 -28.36
N LYS A 66 -31.07 -6.35 -29.10
CA LYS A 66 -32.28 -6.46 -29.92
C LYS A 66 -33.56 -6.54 -29.09
N GLU A 67 -33.50 -7.14 -27.90
CA GLU A 67 -34.65 -7.22 -27.00
C GLU A 67 -34.95 -5.84 -26.40
N VAL A 68 -33.91 -5.08 -25.98
CA VAL A 68 -34.02 -3.70 -25.45
C VAL A 68 -34.52 -2.73 -26.54
N GLU A 69 -34.10 -2.90 -27.82
CA GLU A 69 -34.61 -2.08 -28.94
C GLU A 69 -36.06 -2.40 -29.32
N LYS A 70 -36.57 -3.62 -29.03
CA LYS A 70 -37.96 -4.02 -29.32
C LYS A 70 -38.96 -3.52 -28.27
N GLU A 71 -38.54 -3.26 -27.05
CA GLU A 71 -39.44 -2.79 -25.97
C GLU A 71 -39.65 -1.28 -25.95
N THR A 72 -38.98 -0.51 -26.82
CA THR A 72 -39.30 0.91 -26.96
C THR A 72 -40.39 1.07 -28.01
N PRO A 73 -41.66 1.36 -27.62
CA PRO A 73 -42.71 1.64 -28.61
C PRO A 73 -42.28 2.83 -29.46
N ALA A 74 -42.31 2.68 -30.76
CA ALA A 74 -42.08 3.75 -31.72
C ALA A 74 -43.11 4.88 -31.47
N ALA A 75 -42.79 5.80 -30.56
CA ALA A 75 -43.44 7.09 -30.49
C ALA A 75 -43.18 7.77 -31.84
N LYS A 76 -44.24 8.03 -32.61
CA LYS A 76 -44.18 8.82 -33.82
C LYS A 76 -43.33 10.05 -33.55
N ALA A 77 -42.18 10.14 -34.23
CA ALA A 77 -41.32 11.29 -34.15
C ALA A 77 -42.13 12.55 -34.46
N PRO A 78 -42.18 13.54 -33.59
CA PRO A 78 -42.71 14.84 -33.95
C PRO A 78 -41.89 15.42 -35.10
N PRO A 79 -42.49 16.23 -35.98
CA PRO A 79 -41.76 16.83 -37.10
C PRO A 79 -40.50 17.55 -36.56
N PRO A 80 -39.35 17.47 -37.28
CA PRO A 80 -38.11 18.03 -36.80
C PRO A 80 -38.37 19.50 -36.47
N PRO A 81 -37.97 19.95 -35.28
CA PRO A 81 -38.07 21.36 -34.93
C PRO A 81 -37.29 22.16 -35.97
N PRO A 82 -37.78 23.38 -36.34
CA PRO A 82 -37.06 24.23 -37.27
C PRO A 82 -35.63 24.38 -36.78
N GLN A 83 -34.64 24.06 -37.62
CA GLN A 83 -33.23 24.27 -37.28
C GLN A 83 -33.04 25.78 -37.09
N VAL A 84 -33.18 26.22 -35.84
CA VAL A 84 -32.69 27.52 -35.43
C VAL A 84 -31.18 27.42 -35.55
N GLN A 85 -30.63 27.99 -36.61
CA GLN A 85 -29.19 28.28 -36.65
C GLN A 85 -28.95 29.28 -35.51
N VAL A 86 -28.50 28.73 -34.36
CA VAL A 86 -27.86 29.56 -33.34
C VAL A 86 -26.60 30.08 -33.98
N ILE A 87 -26.67 31.30 -34.53
CA ILE A 87 -25.48 32.04 -34.89
C ILE A 87 -24.77 32.27 -33.58
N GLU A 88 -23.88 31.36 -33.19
CA GLU A 88 -22.91 31.62 -32.11
C GLU A 88 -22.17 32.88 -32.51
N ARG A 89 -22.57 34.00 -31.92
CA ARG A 89 -21.79 35.23 -32.01
C ARG A 89 -20.44 34.91 -31.46
N VAL A 90 -19.44 34.81 -32.36
CA VAL A 90 -18.04 34.71 -31.95
C VAL A 90 -17.81 35.85 -30.97
N PRO A 91 -17.56 35.56 -29.68
CA PRO A 91 -17.43 36.62 -28.69
C PRO A 91 -16.28 37.52 -29.10
N SER A 92 -16.49 38.83 -29.03
CA SER A 92 -15.46 39.81 -29.36
C SER A 92 -14.18 39.52 -28.56
N PRO A 93 -12.99 39.85 -29.05
CA PRO A 93 -11.74 39.67 -28.33
C PRO A 93 -11.79 40.18 -26.87
N MET A 94 -12.47 41.29 -26.65
CA MET A 94 -12.69 41.87 -25.33
C MET A 94 -13.60 40.99 -24.46
N GLN A 95 -14.67 40.42 -25.03
CA GLN A 95 -15.55 39.48 -24.31
C GLN A 95 -14.83 38.16 -23.97
N GLN A 96 -13.95 37.68 -24.83
CA GLN A 96 -13.13 36.51 -24.54
C GLN A 96 -12.19 36.78 -23.36
N VAL A 97 -11.56 37.95 -23.31
CA VAL A 97 -10.72 38.38 -22.19
C VAL A 97 -11.55 38.52 -20.90
N LEU A 98 -12.69 39.17 -20.96
CA LEU A 98 -13.57 39.34 -19.79
C LEU A 98 -14.11 38.01 -19.26
N ASN A 99 -14.58 37.13 -20.14
CA ASN A 99 -15.02 35.78 -19.77
C ASN A 99 -13.84 34.91 -19.23
N GLY A 100 -12.65 35.09 -19.76
CA GLY A 100 -11.42 34.46 -19.25
C GLY A 100 -11.08 34.97 -17.85
N LEU A 101 -11.18 36.27 -17.62
CA LEU A 101 -10.91 36.90 -16.33
C LEU A 101 -11.96 36.49 -15.27
N GLU A 102 -13.24 36.45 -15.65
CA GLU A 102 -14.32 35.99 -14.78
C GLU A 102 -14.15 34.53 -14.39
N LYS A 103 -13.82 33.63 -15.33
CA LYS A 103 -13.51 32.23 -15.04
C LYS A 103 -12.26 32.04 -14.21
N ALA A 104 -11.28 32.92 -14.36
CA ALA A 104 -10.01 32.86 -13.59
C ALA A 104 -10.12 33.52 -12.21
N SER A 105 -11.10 34.41 -11.99
CA SER A 105 -11.23 35.17 -10.74
C SER A 105 -11.41 34.29 -9.51
N GLY A 106 -12.23 33.25 -9.58
CA GLY A 106 -12.44 32.30 -8.49
C GLY A 106 -11.16 31.54 -8.08
N PRO A 107 -10.51 30.83 -9.00
CA PRO A 107 -9.23 30.17 -8.73
C PRO A 107 -8.13 31.14 -8.26
N LEU A 108 -8.02 32.34 -8.84
CA LEU A 108 -7.04 33.36 -8.44
C LEU A 108 -7.30 33.89 -7.04
N ALA A 109 -8.57 34.17 -6.69
CA ALA A 109 -8.93 34.59 -5.34
C ALA A 109 -8.59 33.50 -4.30
N THR A 110 -8.91 32.24 -4.59
CA THR A 110 -8.57 31.10 -3.72
C THR A 110 -7.06 30.95 -3.58
N ALA A 111 -6.31 31.02 -4.69
CA ALA A 111 -4.86 30.98 -4.65
C ALA A 111 -4.25 32.13 -3.85
N GLY A 112 -4.82 33.34 -3.97
CA GLY A 112 -4.41 34.50 -3.18
C GLY A 112 -4.63 34.31 -1.68
N ILE A 113 -5.79 33.80 -1.28
CA ILE A 113 -6.09 33.46 0.12
C ILE A 113 -5.11 32.40 0.64
N VAL A 114 -4.93 31.31 -0.10
CA VAL A 114 -3.98 30.24 0.27
C VAL A 114 -2.57 30.80 0.42
N LEU A 115 -2.14 31.68 -0.50
CA LEU A 115 -0.83 32.33 -0.43
C LEU A 115 -0.66 33.13 0.87
N VAL A 116 -1.67 33.93 1.22
CA VAL A 116 -1.64 34.73 2.47
C VAL A 116 -1.51 33.80 3.67
N PHE A 117 -2.32 32.74 3.75
CA PHE A 117 -2.23 31.77 4.85
C PHE A 117 -0.87 31.07 4.90
N VAL A 118 -0.31 30.64 3.77
CA VAL A 118 1.01 30.01 3.73
C VAL A 118 2.09 30.96 4.22
N VAL A 119 2.06 32.23 3.79
CA VAL A 119 3.01 33.25 4.25
C VAL A 119 2.86 33.50 5.75
N LEU A 120 1.64 33.64 6.25
CA LEU A 120 1.38 33.85 7.68
C LEU A 120 1.87 32.67 8.53
N ILE A 121 1.55 31.44 8.14
CA ILE A 121 1.99 30.21 8.84
C ILE A 121 3.52 30.11 8.84
N LEU A 122 4.17 30.45 7.72
CA LEU A 122 5.63 30.41 7.63
C LEU A 122 6.31 31.54 8.40
N LEU A 123 5.66 32.68 8.60
CA LEU A 123 6.14 33.74 9.47
C LEU A 123 6.00 33.34 10.95
N ASP A 124 4.90 32.69 11.32
CA ASP A 124 4.59 32.24 12.69
C ASP A 124 5.16 30.85 13.02
N ARG A 125 6.10 30.36 12.20
CA ARG A 125 6.63 29.00 12.30
C ARG A 125 7.27 28.63 13.64
N LEU A 126 7.71 29.61 14.43
CA LEU A 126 8.30 29.41 15.74
C LEU A 126 7.25 29.41 16.86
N ASP A 127 6.23 30.25 16.77
CA ASP A 127 5.21 30.40 17.83
C ASP A 127 4.10 29.32 17.72
N LEU A 128 3.81 28.84 16.52
CA LEU A 128 2.77 27.84 16.29
C LEU A 128 3.04 26.50 17.01
N PRO A 129 4.23 25.93 16.94
CA PRO A 129 4.61 24.74 17.71
C PRO A 129 4.44 24.92 19.22
N ASP A 130 4.86 26.07 19.78
CA ASP A 130 4.78 26.35 21.21
C ASP A 130 3.31 26.41 21.68
N ARG A 131 2.43 26.98 20.88
CA ARG A 131 0.98 27.01 21.16
C ARG A 131 0.37 25.59 21.13
N LEU A 132 0.74 24.77 20.15
CA LEU A 132 0.28 23.38 20.05
C LEU A 132 0.78 22.53 21.23
N LEU A 133 2.04 22.68 21.62
CA LEU A 133 2.62 22.01 22.80
C LEU A 133 1.85 22.34 24.09
N ARG A 134 1.41 23.60 24.23
CA ARG A 134 0.63 24.04 25.38
C ARG A 134 -0.78 23.45 25.43
N LEU A 135 -1.38 23.19 24.26
CA LEU A 135 -2.71 22.56 24.15
C LEU A 135 -2.68 21.05 24.41
N TRP A 136 -1.60 20.38 24.03
CA TRP A 136 -1.54 18.92 24.13
C TRP A 136 -1.33 18.41 25.57
N GLY A 137 -0.77 19.23 26.44
CA GLY A 137 -0.53 18.86 27.86
C GLY A 137 0.32 17.60 27.96
N GLY A 138 1.19 17.50 28.91
CA GLY A 138 2.07 16.34 29.07
C GLY A 138 3.50 16.74 29.32
N SER A 139 4.47 15.84 29.19
CA SER A 139 5.88 16.19 29.33
C SER A 139 6.35 16.98 28.11
N LEU A 140 6.81 18.19 28.32
CA LEU A 140 7.26 19.12 27.27
C LEU A 140 8.28 18.46 26.32
N HIS A 141 9.22 17.66 26.86
CA HIS A 141 10.22 16.94 26.08
C HIS A 141 9.60 15.98 25.06
N ARG A 142 8.66 15.11 25.49
CA ARG A 142 8.03 14.13 24.59
C ARG A 142 7.24 14.79 23.46
N SER A 143 6.55 15.88 23.78
CA SER A 143 5.74 16.57 22.79
C SER A 143 6.61 17.34 21.78
N THR A 144 7.74 17.92 22.23
CA THR A 144 8.73 18.57 21.34
C THR A 144 9.39 17.54 20.42
N ASP A 145 9.86 16.42 20.98
CA ASP A 145 10.49 15.35 20.20
C ASP A 145 9.51 14.77 19.17
N ALA A 146 8.23 14.62 19.53
CA ALA A 146 7.18 14.17 18.62
C ALA A 146 6.98 15.13 17.44
N MET A 147 6.94 16.44 17.69
CA MET A 147 6.77 17.44 16.63
C MET A 147 7.98 17.49 15.70
N ASP A 148 9.18 17.51 16.26
CA ASP A 148 10.41 17.54 15.48
C ASP A 148 10.57 16.27 14.64
N GLU A 149 10.30 15.10 15.21
CA GLU A 149 10.35 13.84 14.49
C GLU A 149 9.27 13.77 13.40
N ALA A 150 8.03 14.19 13.68
CA ALA A 150 6.97 14.27 12.70
C ALA A 150 7.37 15.19 11.54
N GLY A 151 7.86 16.39 11.84
CA GLY A 151 8.31 17.36 10.84
C GLY A 151 9.44 16.81 9.95
N ARG A 152 10.44 16.16 10.56
CA ARG A 152 11.55 15.52 9.83
C ARG A 152 11.07 14.39 8.94
N ARG A 153 10.21 13.50 9.43
CA ARG A 153 9.69 12.37 8.65
C ARG A 153 8.83 12.82 7.49
N ILE A 154 7.95 13.80 7.71
CA ILE A 154 7.09 14.35 6.65
C ILE A 154 7.95 15.00 5.57
N SER A 155 8.87 15.88 5.96
CA SER A 155 9.77 16.55 5.01
C SER A 155 10.60 15.55 4.21
N ARG A 156 11.17 14.54 4.88
CA ARG A 156 11.92 13.47 4.23
C ARG A 156 11.03 12.66 3.28
N TYR A 157 9.82 12.27 3.72
CA TYR A 157 8.88 11.53 2.87
C TYR A 157 8.52 12.33 1.61
N LEU A 158 8.09 13.59 1.76
CA LEU A 158 7.70 14.42 0.61
C LEU A 158 8.88 14.67 -0.35
N THR A 159 10.09 14.85 0.18
CA THR A 159 11.29 15.00 -0.65
C THR A 159 11.60 13.72 -1.42
N MET A 160 11.58 12.57 -0.76
CA MET A 160 11.80 11.27 -1.41
C MET A 160 10.72 10.97 -2.44
N GLN A 161 9.46 11.23 -2.11
CA GLN A 161 8.34 11.08 -3.04
C GLN A 161 8.52 11.95 -4.29
N LEU A 162 8.95 13.20 -4.11
CA LEU A 162 9.25 14.09 -5.24
C LEU A 162 10.37 13.51 -6.11
N VAL A 163 11.45 13.02 -5.50
CA VAL A 163 12.57 12.40 -6.22
C VAL A 163 12.10 11.17 -6.98
N VAL A 164 11.39 10.24 -6.35
CA VAL A 164 10.83 9.04 -7.00
C VAL A 164 9.95 9.44 -8.19
N ASN A 165 9.06 10.39 -7.98
CA ASN A 165 8.12 10.81 -9.00
C ASN A 165 8.82 11.50 -10.19
N VAL A 166 9.85 12.31 -9.95
CA VAL A 166 10.66 12.93 -11.01
C VAL A 166 11.49 11.88 -11.75
N THR A 167 12.11 10.94 -11.05
CA THR A 167 12.88 9.84 -11.67
C THR A 167 12.01 8.89 -12.47
N TYR A 168 10.72 8.84 -12.22
CA TYR A 168 9.74 8.12 -13.05
C TYR A 168 9.26 8.97 -14.22
N GLY A 169 8.87 10.22 -13.98
CA GLY A 169 8.23 11.10 -14.96
C GLY A 169 9.14 11.51 -16.11
N LEU A 170 10.42 11.81 -15.83
CA LEU A 170 11.36 12.20 -16.88
C LEU A 170 11.65 11.07 -17.89
N PRO A 171 11.99 9.83 -17.47
CA PRO A 171 12.13 8.71 -18.40
C PRO A 171 10.80 8.36 -19.10
N MET A 172 9.66 8.52 -18.44
CA MET A 172 8.35 8.33 -19.04
C MET A 172 8.13 9.31 -20.19
N ALA A 173 8.39 10.61 -19.98
CA ALA A 173 8.30 11.62 -21.04
C ALA A 173 9.24 11.31 -22.19
N ALA A 174 10.51 11.01 -21.90
CA ALA A 174 11.52 10.72 -22.90
C ALA A 174 11.18 9.44 -23.69
N GLY A 175 10.79 8.38 -23.01
CA GLY A 175 10.40 7.10 -23.62
C GLY A 175 9.18 7.23 -24.53
N LEU A 176 8.12 7.88 -24.07
CA LEU A 176 6.92 8.13 -24.87
C LEU A 176 7.22 9.00 -26.09
N TRP A 177 8.11 9.97 -25.96
CA TRP A 177 8.56 10.79 -27.08
C TRP A 177 9.35 9.97 -28.11
N LEU A 178 10.25 9.10 -27.67
CA LEU A 178 11.01 8.20 -28.55
C LEU A 178 10.11 7.19 -29.28
N VAL A 179 9.09 6.69 -28.59
CA VAL A 179 8.10 5.75 -29.16
C VAL A 179 7.14 6.45 -30.13
N GLY A 180 7.03 7.79 -30.04
CA GLY A 180 6.14 8.58 -30.91
C GLY A 180 4.72 8.75 -30.38
N VAL A 181 4.49 8.60 -29.07
CA VAL A 181 3.19 8.83 -28.45
C VAL A 181 2.94 10.33 -28.27
N PRO A 182 1.83 10.90 -28.79
CA PRO A 182 1.55 12.33 -28.67
C PRO A 182 1.30 12.73 -27.21
N GLY A 183 1.67 13.97 -26.88
CA GLY A 183 1.54 14.47 -25.51
C GLY A 183 2.52 13.80 -24.52
N ALA A 184 3.67 13.30 -24.98
CA ALA A 184 4.68 12.65 -24.14
C ALA A 184 5.08 13.50 -22.93
N ALA A 185 5.27 14.81 -23.10
CA ALA A 185 5.59 15.74 -22.03
C ALA A 185 4.40 15.90 -21.05
N LEU A 186 3.17 15.89 -21.53
CA LEU A 186 1.97 15.92 -20.68
C LEU A 186 1.92 14.68 -19.78
N TRP A 187 2.06 13.49 -20.38
CA TRP A 187 1.97 12.24 -19.61
C TRP A 187 3.15 12.05 -18.67
N GLY A 188 4.35 12.47 -19.09
CA GLY A 188 5.52 12.48 -18.20
C GLY A 188 5.41 13.44 -17.02
N ALA A 189 4.59 14.49 -17.10
CA ALA A 189 4.31 15.40 -15.99
C ALA A 189 3.08 14.96 -15.16
N VAL A 190 2.07 14.38 -15.78
CA VAL A 190 0.84 13.93 -15.11
C VAL A 190 1.07 12.62 -14.34
N ALA A 191 1.84 11.68 -14.89
CA ALA A 191 2.12 10.41 -14.23
C ALA A 191 2.74 10.57 -12.83
N PRO A 192 3.77 11.41 -12.60
CA PRO A 192 4.29 11.72 -11.27
C PRO A 192 3.25 12.23 -10.29
N VAL A 193 2.33 13.08 -10.76
CA VAL A 193 1.26 13.62 -9.90
C VAL A 193 0.25 12.53 -9.53
N LEU A 194 -0.14 11.69 -10.48
CA LEU A 194 -1.04 10.58 -10.22
C LEU A 194 -0.44 9.55 -9.27
N ARG A 195 0.87 9.33 -9.32
CA ARG A 195 1.58 8.40 -8.39
C ARG A 195 1.52 8.79 -6.92
N PHE A 196 1.09 9.99 -6.57
CA PHE A 196 0.74 10.31 -5.18
C PHE A 196 -0.44 9.49 -4.66
N VAL A 197 -1.27 8.93 -5.56
CA VAL A 197 -2.39 8.06 -5.21
C VAL A 197 -1.91 6.60 -5.27
N PRO A 198 -1.80 5.92 -4.11
CA PRO A 198 -1.31 4.53 -4.08
C PRO A 198 -2.18 3.60 -4.93
N TYR A 199 -1.55 2.66 -5.63
CA TYR A 199 -2.16 1.63 -6.49
C TYR A 199 -2.97 2.14 -7.69
N ILE A 200 -3.87 3.11 -7.48
CA ILE A 200 -4.75 3.65 -8.53
C ILE A 200 -3.99 4.59 -9.48
N GLY A 201 -3.08 5.38 -8.92
CA GLY A 201 -2.31 6.36 -9.69
C GLY A 201 -1.52 5.77 -10.84
N PRO A 202 -0.69 4.75 -10.62
CA PRO A 202 0.04 4.05 -11.68
C PRO A 202 -0.88 3.47 -12.75
N MET A 203 -2.01 2.88 -12.37
CA MET A 203 -2.99 2.32 -13.32
C MET A 203 -3.57 3.41 -14.23
N ILE A 204 -4.05 4.53 -13.65
CA ILE A 204 -4.61 5.64 -14.43
C ILE A 204 -3.52 6.26 -15.33
N SER A 205 -2.31 6.44 -14.81
CA SER A 205 -1.20 7.02 -15.58
C SER A 205 -0.78 6.16 -16.77
N ALA A 206 -0.99 4.85 -16.73
CA ALA A 206 -0.70 3.92 -17.81
C ALA A 206 -1.80 3.89 -18.88
N VAL A 207 -3.08 3.93 -18.48
CA VAL A 207 -4.23 3.76 -19.38
C VAL A 207 -4.24 4.78 -20.51
N PHE A 208 -4.01 6.05 -20.21
CA PHE A 208 -4.10 7.11 -21.22
C PHE A 208 -2.99 7.06 -22.27
N PRO A 209 -1.69 6.93 -21.94
CA PRO A 209 -0.64 6.78 -22.95
C PRO A 209 -0.83 5.53 -23.81
N VAL A 210 -1.28 4.40 -23.21
CA VAL A 210 -1.56 3.17 -23.94
C VAL A 210 -2.75 3.36 -24.91
N ALA A 211 -3.82 4.02 -24.46
CA ALA A 211 -4.96 4.34 -25.31
C ALA A 211 -4.58 5.25 -26.49
N LEU A 212 -3.70 6.24 -26.26
CA LEU A 212 -3.17 7.09 -27.31
C LEU A 212 -2.25 6.33 -28.28
N ALA A 213 -1.35 5.49 -27.76
CA ALA A 213 -0.54 4.62 -28.57
C ALA A 213 -1.39 3.71 -29.47
N PHE A 214 -2.49 3.21 -28.95
CA PHE A 214 -3.48 2.44 -29.71
C PHE A 214 -4.13 3.27 -30.82
N ALA A 215 -4.37 4.55 -30.59
CA ALA A 215 -5.07 5.45 -31.49
C ALA A 215 -4.18 5.99 -32.62
N VAL A 216 -2.89 6.18 -32.36
CA VAL A 216 -1.96 6.89 -33.26
C VAL A 216 -1.44 6.01 -34.38
N ASP A 217 -0.96 4.82 -34.07
CA ASP A 217 -0.33 3.92 -35.04
C ASP A 217 -1.31 2.87 -35.56
N PRO A 218 -1.45 2.66 -36.88
CA PRO A 218 -2.23 1.56 -37.43
C PRO A 218 -1.74 0.17 -37.00
N GLY A 219 -0.43 0.04 -36.73
CA GLY A 219 0.19 -1.19 -36.24
C GLY A 219 0.02 -1.42 -34.73
N TRP A 220 0.65 -2.47 -34.22
CA TRP A 220 0.70 -2.77 -32.77
C TRP A 220 2.02 -2.39 -32.13
N TRP A 221 2.98 -1.93 -32.92
CA TRP A 221 4.35 -1.71 -32.48
C TRP A 221 4.46 -0.61 -31.41
N VAL A 222 3.81 0.53 -31.66
CA VAL A 222 3.79 1.66 -30.69
C VAL A 222 3.10 1.26 -29.38
N VAL A 223 2.01 0.48 -29.44
CA VAL A 223 1.32 -0.01 -28.25
C VAL A 223 2.22 -0.92 -27.42
N LEU A 224 2.88 -1.90 -28.08
CA LEU A 224 3.76 -2.84 -27.39
C LEU A 224 4.95 -2.15 -26.73
N TRP A 225 5.59 -1.20 -27.43
CA TRP A 225 6.68 -0.41 -26.85
C TRP A 225 6.20 0.49 -25.71
N THR A 226 5.03 1.08 -25.81
CA THR A 226 4.45 1.90 -24.73
C THR A 226 4.16 1.05 -23.49
N ILE A 227 3.54 -0.12 -23.66
CA ILE A 227 3.31 -1.05 -22.55
C ILE A 227 4.64 -1.52 -21.95
N GLY A 228 5.60 -1.93 -22.80
CA GLY A 228 6.93 -2.35 -22.37
C GLY A 228 7.67 -1.27 -21.58
N LEU A 229 7.64 -0.03 -22.05
CA LEU A 229 8.21 1.11 -21.34
C LEU A 229 7.60 1.30 -19.97
N ILE A 230 6.26 1.32 -19.89
CA ILE A 230 5.54 1.52 -18.63
C ILE A 230 5.85 0.39 -17.64
N VAL A 231 5.79 -0.87 -18.10
CA VAL A 231 6.10 -2.04 -17.26
C VAL A 231 7.54 -1.98 -16.73
N VAL A 232 8.51 -1.66 -17.59
CA VAL A 232 9.91 -1.53 -17.17
C VAL A 232 10.09 -0.41 -16.16
N LEU A 233 9.50 0.76 -16.39
CA LEU A 233 9.58 1.89 -15.46
C LEU A 233 8.91 1.56 -14.13
N GLU A 234 7.77 0.86 -14.15
CA GLU A 234 7.07 0.45 -12.93
C GLU A 234 7.87 -0.57 -12.13
N LEU A 235 8.44 -1.58 -12.81
CA LEU A 235 9.30 -2.57 -12.16
C LEU A 235 10.56 -1.93 -11.57
N LEU A 236 11.22 -1.03 -12.30
CA LEU A 236 12.39 -0.31 -11.79
C LEU A 236 12.03 0.60 -10.62
N SER A 237 10.91 1.32 -10.70
CA SER A 237 10.46 2.19 -9.62
C SER A 237 10.16 1.40 -8.35
N ASN A 238 9.33 0.36 -8.44
CA ASN A 238 8.83 -0.37 -7.29
C ASN A 238 9.89 -1.30 -6.66
N ASN A 239 10.78 -1.88 -7.46
CA ASN A 239 11.73 -2.88 -6.96
C ASN A 239 13.14 -2.33 -6.74
N VAL A 240 13.48 -1.17 -7.31
CA VAL A 240 14.84 -0.59 -7.20
C VAL A 240 14.80 0.79 -6.59
N VAL A 241 14.07 1.73 -7.21
CA VAL A 241 14.13 3.14 -6.81
C VAL A 241 13.45 3.37 -5.46
N GLU A 242 12.25 2.84 -5.26
CA GLU A 242 11.51 3.00 -4.02
C GLU A 242 12.21 2.34 -2.82
N PRO A 243 12.65 1.07 -2.87
CA PRO A 243 13.39 0.47 -1.77
C PRO A 243 14.71 1.18 -1.46
N TRP A 244 15.42 1.65 -2.50
CA TRP A 244 16.68 2.36 -2.33
C TRP A 244 16.51 3.73 -1.66
N LEU A 245 15.45 4.47 -2.00
CA LEU A 245 15.19 5.81 -1.48
C LEU A 245 14.45 5.80 -0.15
N TYR A 246 13.42 4.98 -0.01
CA TYR A 246 12.61 4.94 1.22
C TYR A 246 13.21 4.08 2.32
N GLY A 247 14.12 3.12 1.98
CA GLY A 247 14.55 2.09 2.93
C GLY A 247 13.36 1.24 3.38
N ALA A 248 13.41 0.73 4.61
CA ALA A 248 12.29 -0.01 5.17
C ALA A 248 11.06 0.92 5.35
N SER A 249 10.03 0.61 4.62
CA SER A 249 8.62 1.04 4.62
C SER A 249 8.22 2.35 5.37
N THR A 250 7.18 3.01 4.87
CA THR A 250 6.49 4.16 5.53
C THR A 250 5.98 3.82 6.93
N GLY A 251 6.00 2.56 7.30
CA GLY A 251 5.46 2.04 8.55
C GLY A 251 3.95 1.94 8.58
N LEU A 252 3.27 2.14 7.44
CA LEU A 252 1.81 1.98 7.30
C LEU A 252 1.47 0.62 6.71
N SER A 253 0.40 0.00 7.20
CA SER A 253 -0.14 -1.21 6.60
C SER A 253 -0.88 -0.90 5.29
N ILE A 254 -0.97 -1.89 4.37
CA ILE A 254 -1.70 -1.74 3.10
C ILE A 254 -3.16 -1.38 3.37
N MET A 255 -3.78 -2.02 4.36
CA MET A 255 -5.17 -1.74 4.76
C MET A 255 -5.31 -0.29 5.22
N SER A 256 -4.36 0.22 6.01
CA SER A 256 -4.35 1.60 6.48
C SER A 256 -4.22 2.60 5.34
N LEU A 257 -3.45 2.30 4.30
CA LEU A 257 -3.34 3.15 3.10
C LEU A 257 -4.67 3.27 2.35
N ILE A 258 -5.40 2.16 2.20
CA ILE A 258 -6.72 2.15 1.52
C ILE A 258 -7.76 2.93 2.35
N VAL A 259 -7.82 2.66 3.66
CA VAL A 259 -8.72 3.37 4.58
C VAL A 259 -8.40 4.85 4.62
N ALA A 260 -7.13 5.22 4.70
CA ALA A 260 -6.67 6.61 4.68
C ALA A 260 -7.03 7.31 3.38
N ALA A 261 -6.79 6.67 2.23
CA ALA A 261 -7.15 7.23 0.93
C ALA A 261 -8.66 7.53 0.85
N THR A 262 -9.49 6.60 1.32
CA THR A 262 -10.95 6.78 1.36
C THR A 262 -11.36 7.90 2.32
N PHE A 263 -10.83 7.89 3.55
CA PHE A 263 -11.13 8.88 4.59
C PHE A 263 -10.77 10.30 4.17
N TRP A 264 -9.53 10.52 3.73
CA TRP A 264 -9.07 11.85 3.34
C TRP A 264 -9.72 12.35 2.05
N THR A 265 -10.08 11.43 1.13
CA THR A 265 -10.85 11.77 -0.07
C THR A 265 -12.25 12.23 0.29
N ALA A 266 -12.91 11.58 1.24
CA ALA A 266 -14.24 11.99 1.71
C ALA A 266 -14.21 13.36 2.38
N LEU A 267 -13.12 13.72 3.08
CA LEU A 267 -12.99 15.01 3.77
C LEU A 267 -12.60 16.16 2.83
N TRP A 268 -11.61 15.95 1.95
CA TRP A 268 -10.99 17.03 1.17
C TRP A 268 -11.01 16.76 -0.35
N GLY A 269 -11.76 15.77 -0.81
CA GLY A 269 -11.85 15.42 -2.22
C GLY A 269 -10.51 14.95 -2.80
N PRO A 270 -10.22 15.29 -4.09
CA PRO A 270 -8.98 14.84 -4.77
C PRO A 270 -7.69 15.29 -4.07
N ILE A 271 -7.72 16.46 -3.40
CA ILE A 271 -6.56 16.95 -2.64
C ILE A 271 -6.30 16.04 -1.44
N GLY A 272 -7.36 15.61 -0.75
CA GLY A 272 -7.27 14.65 0.35
C GLY A 272 -6.69 13.31 -0.09
N LEU A 273 -7.04 12.84 -1.29
CA LEU A 273 -6.50 11.63 -1.87
C LEU A 273 -4.97 11.72 -2.08
N ILE A 274 -4.51 12.82 -2.68
CA ILE A 274 -3.07 13.07 -2.92
C ILE A 274 -2.31 13.19 -1.59
N MET A 275 -2.91 13.82 -0.59
CA MET A 275 -2.30 14.05 0.72
C MET A 275 -2.53 12.92 1.73
N SER A 276 -3.25 11.85 1.34
CA SER A 276 -3.65 10.77 2.26
C SER A 276 -2.46 10.11 2.96
N THR A 277 -1.45 9.72 2.21
CA THR A 277 -0.26 9.05 2.77
C THR A 277 0.53 9.97 3.71
N PRO A 278 0.96 11.18 3.33
CA PRO A 278 1.70 12.05 4.24
C PRO A 278 0.92 12.42 5.50
N LEU A 279 -0.38 12.69 5.40
CA LEU A 279 -1.21 12.99 6.57
C LEU A 279 -1.34 11.78 7.51
N THR A 280 -1.49 10.58 6.95
CA THR A 280 -1.60 9.36 7.76
C THR A 280 -0.27 8.99 8.42
N VAL A 281 0.86 9.21 7.73
CA VAL A 281 2.20 9.10 8.37
C VAL A 281 2.33 10.07 9.54
N CYS A 282 1.80 11.30 9.43
CA CYS A 282 1.77 12.24 10.56
C CYS A 282 0.97 11.66 11.73
N LEU A 283 -0.23 11.13 11.47
CA LEU A 283 -1.06 10.52 12.52
C LEU A 283 -0.36 9.33 13.16
N LEU A 284 0.31 8.48 12.39
CA LEU A 284 1.10 7.36 12.89
C LEU A 284 2.21 7.83 13.84
N VAL A 285 2.98 8.85 13.42
CA VAL A 285 4.07 9.40 14.23
C VAL A 285 3.53 10.01 15.52
N ILE A 286 2.47 10.80 15.43
CA ILE A 286 1.81 11.39 16.60
C ILE A 286 1.34 10.29 17.56
N GLY A 287 0.76 9.19 17.02
CA GLY A 287 0.33 8.03 17.80
C GLY A 287 1.46 7.38 18.60
N ARG A 288 2.67 7.32 18.03
CA ARG A 288 3.85 6.75 18.72
C ARG A 288 4.31 7.55 19.94
N TYR A 289 4.24 8.86 19.86
CA TYR A 289 4.77 9.73 20.91
C TYR A 289 3.73 10.14 21.96
N LEU A 290 2.44 10.16 21.60
CA LEU A 290 1.36 10.55 22.51
C LEU A 290 0.64 9.31 23.09
N PRO A 291 0.75 9.02 24.41
CA PRO A 291 0.15 7.84 25.01
C PRO A 291 -1.38 7.71 24.78
N ARG A 292 -2.07 8.85 24.72
CA ARG A 292 -3.53 8.89 24.47
C ARG A 292 -3.90 8.51 23.03
N LEU A 293 -2.98 8.64 22.09
CA LEU A 293 -3.18 8.34 20.66
C LEU A 293 -2.43 7.09 20.19
N ARG A 294 -1.89 6.31 21.13
CA ARG A 294 -1.15 5.08 20.82
C ARG A 294 -1.96 4.07 19.99
N PHE A 295 -3.29 4.12 20.10
CA PHE A 295 -4.16 3.31 19.27
C PHE A 295 -3.98 3.58 17.77
N LEU A 296 -3.54 4.79 17.36
CA LEU A 296 -3.26 5.10 15.96
C LEU A 296 -2.02 4.36 15.46
N ASP A 297 -1.00 4.18 16.28
CA ASP A 297 0.19 3.40 15.92
C ASP A 297 -0.17 1.92 15.72
N VAL A 298 -1.00 1.37 16.60
CA VAL A 298 -1.49 -0.02 16.50
C VAL A 298 -2.41 -0.21 15.28
N LEU A 299 -3.30 0.75 15.02
CA LEU A 299 -4.28 0.66 13.95
C LEU A 299 -3.67 0.88 12.56
N LEU A 300 -2.75 1.84 12.44
CA LEU A 300 -2.19 2.29 11.16
C LEU A 300 -0.87 1.63 10.82
N GLY A 301 -0.16 1.11 11.83
CA GLY A 301 1.17 0.55 11.68
C GLY A 301 1.21 -0.72 10.83
N SER A 302 2.35 -0.95 10.18
CA SER A 302 2.63 -2.18 9.44
C SER A 302 3.23 -3.28 10.31
N GLN A 303 3.72 -2.92 11.49
CA GLN A 303 4.27 -3.92 12.42
C GLN A 303 3.13 -4.68 13.10
N PRO A 304 3.32 -5.98 13.33
CA PRO A 304 2.35 -6.76 14.10
C PRO A 304 2.07 -6.08 15.44
N ALA A 305 0.79 -5.94 15.78
CA ALA A 305 0.36 -5.32 17.04
C ALA A 305 0.80 -6.10 18.29
N LEU A 306 1.03 -7.39 18.12
CA LEU A 306 1.48 -8.33 19.15
C LEU A 306 2.87 -8.87 18.72
N ASP A 307 3.74 -9.08 19.70
CA ASP A 307 5.00 -9.79 19.51
C ASP A 307 4.77 -11.27 19.17
N THR A 308 5.73 -11.92 18.51
CA THR A 308 5.59 -13.29 18.02
C THR A 308 5.17 -14.27 19.12
N PRO A 309 5.76 -14.25 20.33
CA PRO A 309 5.31 -15.11 21.41
C PRO A 309 3.81 -14.94 21.75
N THR A 310 3.35 -13.70 21.84
CA THR A 310 1.94 -13.39 22.13
C THR A 310 1.01 -13.82 21.00
N ARG A 311 1.45 -13.68 19.73
CA ARG A 311 0.68 -14.17 18.58
C ARG A 311 0.52 -15.69 18.61
N ILE A 312 1.62 -16.42 18.79
CA ILE A 312 1.57 -17.89 18.89
C ILE A 312 0.68 -18.31 20.05
N TYR A 313 0.83 -17.70 21.22
CA TYR A 313 -0.03 -17.97 22.36
C TYR A 313 -1.52 -17.75 22.06
N GLN A 314 -1.86 -16.65 21.39
CA GLN A 314 -3.22 -16.34 20.98
C GLN A 314 -3.77 -17.39 20.00
N ARG A 315 -2.99 -17.86 19.03
CA ARG A 315 -3.40 -18.91 18.09
C ARG A 315 -3.64 -20.23 18.80
N LEU A 316 -2.77 -20.60 19.72
CA LEU A 316 -2.97 -21.79 20.55
C LEU A 316 -4.25 -21.72 21.42
N ILE A 317 -4.55 -20.57 22.03
CA ILE A 317 -5.82 -20.36 22.74
C ILE A 317 -7.02 -20.53 21.81
N ALA A 318 -6.94 -20.00 20.59
CA ALA A 318 -7.98 -20.13 19.58
C ALA A 318 -8.13 -21.57 19.05
N GLY A 319 -7.13 -22.43 19.26
CA GLY A 319 -7.07 -23.79 18.74
C GLY A 319 -6.57 -23.88 17.30
N ASP A 320 -5.98 -22.80 16.81
CA ASP A 320 -5.40 -22.68 15.46
C ASP A 320 -3.92 -23.05 15.52
N VAL A 321 -3.66 -24.36 15.52
CA VAL A 321 -2.29 -24.91 15.62
C VAL A 321 -1.54 -24.72 14.33
N GLU A 322 -2.20 -24.79 13.18
CA GLU A 322 -1.60 -24.64 11.85
C GLU A 322 -0.96 -23.25 11.70
N GLU A 323 -1.69 -22.18 12.00
CA GLU A 323 -1.13 -20.82 11.94
C GLU A 323 -0.05 -20.58 13.03
N ALA A 324 -0.14 -21.27 14.18
CA ALA A 324 0.91 -21.21 15.18
C ALA A 324 2.22 -21.89 14.70
N SER A 325 2.12 -22.99 13.96
CA SER A 325 3.26 -23.67 13.33
C SER A 325 3.88 -22.84 12.23
N ASP A 326 3.09 -22.24 11.34
CA ASP A 326 3.56 -21.34 10.28
C ASP A 326 4.39 -20.17 10.86
N LEU A 327 3.90 -19.57 11.95
CA LEU A 327 4.60 -18.48 12.66
C LEU A 327 5.91 -18.95 13.32
N ALA A 328 5.97 -20.20 13.76
CA ALA A 328 7.18 -20.78 14.31
C ALA A 328 8.21 -21.05 13.21
N GLU A 329 7.79 -21.61 12.08
CA GLU A 329 8.64 -21.86 10.91
C GLU A 329 9.25 -20.58 10.37
N GLU A 330 8.43 -19.53 10.15
CA GLU A 330 8.90 -18.22 9.69
C GLU A 330 10.02 -17.67 10.58
N GLN A 331 9.89 -17.83 11.90
CA GLN A 331 10.91 -17.37 12.83
C GLN A 331 12.16 -18.26 12.87
N ILE A 332 12.02 -19.56 12.64
CA ILE A 332 13.14 -20.50 12.58
C ILE A 332 13.96 -20.28 11.33
N ASP A 333 13.33 -20.03 10.18
CA ASP A 333 14.00 -19.70 8.93
C ASP A 333 14.89 -18.44 9.06
N GLU A 334 14.45 -17.48 9.86
CA GLU A 334 15.22 -16.25 10.16
C GLU A 334 16.34 -16.46 11.20
N SER A 335 16.29 -17.56 12.00
CA SER A 335 17.22 -17.75 13.13
C SER A 335 17.68 -19.19 13.31
N SER A 336 17.24 -19.85 14.36
CA SER A 336 17.49 -21.26 14.68
C SER A 336 16.43 -21.80 15.63
N VAL A 337 16.26 -23.14 15.65
CA VAL A 337 15.33 -23.82 16.56
C VAL A 337 15.65 -23.52 18.02
N ALA A 338 16.94 -23.51 18.40
CA ALA A 338 17.37 -23.17 19.76
C ALA A 338 16.99 -21.75 20.17
N ARG A 339 17.13 -20.81 19.24
CA ARG A 339 16.75 -19.41 19.46
C ARG A 339 15.23 -19.24 19.53
N PHE A 340 14.50 -19.91 18.66
CA PHE A 340 13.04 -19.95 18.70
C PHE A 340 12.54 -20.48 20.06
N TYR A 341 13.10 -21.60 20.54
CA TYR A 341 12.71 -22.15 21.83
C TYR A 341 12.99 -21.18 22.98
N SER A 342 14.15 -20.51 22.98
CA SER A 342 14.55 -19.61 24.09
C SER A 342 13.82 -18.26 24.05
N GLU A 343 13.65 -17.65 22.88
CA GLU A 343 13.12 -16.29 22.74
C GLU A 343 11.61 -16.27 22.48
N THR A 344 11.01 -17.38 22.01
CA THR A 344 9.59 -17.43 21.65
C THR A 344 8.83 -18.48 22.41
N ALA A 345 9.19 -19.76 22.33
CA ALA A 345 8.39 -20.83 22.91
C ALA A 345 8.40 -20.78 24.46
N LEU A 346 9.54 -20.48 25.11
CA LEU A 346 9.58 -20.29 26.56
C LEU A 346 8.72 -19.14 27.05
N PRO A 347 8.71 -17.93 26.47
CA PRO A 347 7.72 -16.91 26.76
C PRO A 347 6.27 -17.35 26.60
N VAL A 348 5.92 -18.14 25.55
CA VAL A 348 4.58 -18.73 25.38
C VAL A 348 4.22 -19.60 26.58
N LEU A 349 5.12 -20.51 27.00
CA LEU A 349 4.91 -21.36 28.17
C LEU A 349 4.77 -20.54 29.46
N ARG A 350 5.50 -19.44 29.61
CA ARG A 350 5.38 -18.51 30.76
C ARG A 350 4.02 -17.83 30.78
N MET A 351 3.49 -17.37 29.63
CA MET A 351 2.16 -16.82 29.54
C MET A 351 1.11 -17.87 29.91
N ALA A 352 1.21 -19.09 29.35
CA ALA A 352 0.34 -20.19 29.72
C ALA A 352 0.37 -20.51 31.19
N SER A 353 1.53 -20.45 31.86
CA SER A 353 1.70 -20.64 33.28
C SER A 353 1.05 -19.53 34.12
N SER A 354 1.20 -18.28 33.71
CA SER A 354 0.64 -17.11 34.38
C SER A 354 -0.89 -17.08 34.30
N ASP A 355 -1.45 -17.37 33.12
CA ASP A 355 -2.89 -17.42 32.91
C ASP A 355 -3.56 -18.63 33.59
N HIS A 356 -2.80 -19.70 33.84
CA HIS A 356 -3.23 -20.85 34.59
C HIS A 356 -3.69 -20.46 35.99
N ALA A 357 -3.12 -19.41 36.55
CA ALA A 357 -3.45 -18.94 37.90
C ALA A 357 -4.67 -17.99 37.97
N SER A 358 -5.11 -17.37 36.89
CA SER A 358 -5.99 -16.21 36.97
C SER A 358 -7.32 -16.28 36.17
N VAL A 359 -7.32 -16.64 34.90
CA VAL A 359 -8.49 -16.41 34.02
C VAL A 359 -8.79 -17.55 33.04
N ALA A 360 -7.81 -18.40 32.71
CA ALA A 360 -7.97 -19.39 31.66
C ALA A 360 -8.94 -20.51 32.05
N THR A 361 -9.93 -20.81 31.22
CA THR A 361 -10.80 -21.97 31.37
C THR A 361 -10.00 -23.26 31.16
N ALA A 362 -10.54 -24.40 31.69
CA ALA A 362 -9.93 -25.71 31.46
C ALA A 362 -9.75 -26.02 29.98
N GLU A 363 -10.67 -25.58 29.14
CA GLU A 363 -10.63 -25.75 27.68
C GLU A 363 -9.50 -24.97 27.05
N HIS A 364 -9.32 -23.70 27.40
CA HIS A 364 -8.19 -22.89 26.89
C HIS A 364 -6.84 -23.52 27.26
N ARG A 365 -6.69 -23.97 28.50
CA ARG A 365 -5.48 -24.68 28.94
C ARG A 365 -5.21 -25.94 28.13
N HIS A 366 -6.24 -26.74 27.90
CA HIS A 366 -6.14 -27.96 27.11
C HIS A 366 -5.70 -27.65 25.68
N ARG A 367 -6.27 -26.64 25.02
CA ARG A 367 -5.91 -26.23 23.68
C ARG A 367 -4.43 -25.78 23.59
N VAL A 368 -4.00 -24.92 24.52
CA VAL A 368 -2.60 -24.46 24.55
C VAL A 368 -1.63 -25.62 24.77
N VAL A 369 -1.93 -26.52 25.72
CA VAL A 369 -1.07 -27.69 25.98
C VAL A 369 -1.01 -28.62 24.78
N THR A 370 -2.15 -28.97 24.21
CA THR A 370 -2.23 -29.87 23.05
C THR A 370 -1.56 -29.24 21.82
N GLY A 371 -1.81 -27.96 21.58
CA GLY A 371 -1.21 -27.24 20.45
C GLY A 371 0.31 -27.09 20.59
N MET A 372 0.82 -26.84 21.80
CA MET A 372 2.28 -26.81 22.04
C MET A 372 2.93 -28.16 21.85
N TYR A 373 2.29 -29.26 22.25
CA TYR A 373 2.80 -30.59 21.96
C TYR A 373 2.86 -30.85 20.45
N ALA A 374 1.79 -30.54 19.72
CA ALA A 374 1.76 -30.70 18.27
C ALA A 374 2.86 -29.88 17.58
N LEU A 375 3.05 -28.63 17.99
CA LEU A 375 4.09 -27.76 17.46
C LEU A 375 5.51 -28.29 17.75
N ILE A 376 5.75 -28.82 18.94
CA ILE A 376 7.05 -29.43 19.28
C ILE A 376 7.25 -30.72 18.48
N ASP A 377 6.22 -31.57 18.34
CA ASP A 377 6.26 -32.80 17.52
C ASP A 377 6.65 -32.48 16.08
N GLU A 378 6.03 -31.46 15.47
CA GLU A 378 6.31 -31.01 14.11
C GLU A 378 7.74 -30.50 13.96
N LEU A 379 8.22 -29.67 14.91
CA LEU A 379 9.60 -29.18 14.88
C LEU A 379 10.64 -30.27 15.08
N GLU A 380 10.37 -31.32 15.88
CA GLU A 380 11.25 -32.48 16.01
C GLU A 380 11.30 -33.31 14.72
N GLU A 381 10.18 -33.40 13.99
CA GLU A 381 10.11 -34.09 12.69
C GLU A 381 10.85 -33.32 11.59
N GLN A 382 10.70 -32.02 11.54
CA GLN A 382 11.37 -31.17 10.54
C GLN A 382 12.86 -30.97 10.82
N HIS A 383 13.26 -30.96 12.10
CA HIS A 383 14.65 -30.79 12.54
C HIS A 383 15.12 -31.98 13.39
N PRO A 384 15.37 -33.15 12.75
CA PRO A 384 15.69 -34.35 13.48
C PRO A 384 17.02 -34.24 14.24
N PRO A 385 17.18 -34.94 15.38
CA PRO A 385 18.38 -34.93 16.17
C PRO A 385 19.59 -35.44 15.39
N THR A 386 20.71 -34.72 15.44
CA THR A 386 21.96 -35.07 14.75
C THR A 386 22.63 -36.32 15.35
N ALA A 387 22.40 -36.59 16.65
CA ALA A 387 23.00 -37.69 17.39
C ALA A 387 22.11 -38.94 17.44
N GLY A 388 21.37 -39.25 16.37
CA GLY A 388 20.45 -40.40 16.34
C GLY A 388 21.15 -41.74 16.61
N GLY A 389 20.59 -42.50 17.57
CA GLY A 389 21.07 -43.89 17.89
C GLY A 389 22.12 -43.96 18.98
N VAL A 390 22.59 -42.88 19.56
CA VAL A 390 23.48 -42.88 20.72
C VAL A 390 22.66 -42.82 22.01
N PRO A 391 22.96 -43.65 23.03
CA PRO A 391 22.28 -43.56 24.33
C PRO A 391 22.37 -42.13 24.91
N ALA A 392 21.26 -41.60 25.40
CA ALA A 392 21.24 -40.26 25.97
C ALA A 392 22.13 -40.18 27.21
N HIS A 393 23.12 -39.28 27.19
CA HIS A 393 23.98 -38.99 28.34
C HIS A 393 23.45 -37.87 29.21
N ILE A 394 22.54 -37.04 28.68
CA ILE A 394 21.90 -35.93 29.36
C ILE A 394 20.41 -36.20 29.48
N ALA A 395 19.89 -36.22 30.69
CA ALA A 395 18.44 -36.35 30.94
C ALA A 395 17.85 -35.03 31.35
N CYS A 396 17.01 -34.45 30.50
CA CYS A 396 16.23 -33.24 30.81
C CYS A 396 14.93 -33.68 31.54
N ILE A 397 14.77 -33.30 32.79
CA ILE A 397 13.63 -33.73 33.61
C ILE A 397 12.66 -32.57 33.79
N GLY A 398 11.41 -32.77 33.40
CA GLY A 398 10.35 -31.80 33.63
C GLY A 398 10.04 -31.64 35.12
N GLY A 399 9.50 -30.48 35.49
CA GLY A 399 8.98 -30.21 36.85
C GLY A 399 7.60 -30.80 37.06
N LYS A 400 6.88 -30.25 38.04
CA LYS A 400 5.56 -30.76 38.48
C LYS A 400 4.44 -30.63 37.43
N TRP A 401 4.59 -29.66 36.54
CA TRP A 401 3.52 -29.30 35.59
C TRP A 401 3.84 -29.77 34.18
N GLU A 402 2.83 -30.01 33.36
CA GLU A 402 3.01 -30.36 31.94
C GLU A 402 3.87 -29.36 31.16
N ILE A 403 3.73 -28.07 31.50
CA ILE A 403 4.53 -26.97 30.93
C ILE A 403 6.04 -27.16 31.17
N ASP A 404 6.40 -27.65 32.38
CA ASP A 404 7.79 -27.95 32.72
C ASP A 404 8.32 -29.13 31.89
N THR A 405 7.46 -30.10 31.58
CA THR A 405 7.78 -31.24 30.74
C THR A 405 8.05 -30.81 29.29
N MET A 406 7.23 -29.89 28.76
CA MET A 406 7.45 -29.30 27.42
C MET A 406 8.78 -28.54 27.37
N ALA A 407 9.09 -27.72 28.40
CA ALA A 407 10.37 -27.03 28.46
C ALA A 407 11.56 -27.97 28.52
N ALA A 408 11.44 -29.08 29.27
CA ALA A 408 12.48 -30.14 29.29
C ALA A 408 12.64 -30.84 27.92
N ARG A 409 11.53 -31.06 27.21
CA ARG A 409 11.54 -31.63 25.87
C ARG A 409 12.21 -30.67 24.85
N MET A 410 11.87 -29.40 24.85
CA MET A 410 12.50 -28.39 24.01
C MET A 410 14.00 -28.29 24.27
N LEU A 411 14.45 -28.36 25.55
CA LEU A 411 15.84 -28.35 25.91
C LEU A 411 16.56 -29.62 25.38
N ALA A 412 15.96 -30.79 25.54
CA ALA A 412 16.51 -32.02 25.03
C ALA A 412 16.65 -32.01 23.49
N HIS A 413 15.63 -31.51 22.80
CA HIS A 413 15.67 -31.36 21.35
C HIS A 413 16.78 -30.38 20.90
N THR A 414 16.92 -29.23 21.54
CA THR A 414 17.98 -28.25 21.28
C THR A 414 19.36 -28.92 21.43
N LEU A 415 19.62 -29.61 22.52
CA LEU A 415 20.88 -30.31 22.79
C LEU A 415 21.14 -31.39 21.72
N SER A 416 20.09 -32.08 21.30
CA SER A 416 20.21 -33.16 20.31
C SER A 416 20.54 -32.66 18.91
N ILE A 417 20.00 -31.47 18.52
CA ILE A 417 20.36 -30.78 17.28
C ILE A 417 21.84 -30.34 17.31
N GLU A 418 22.33 -29.89 18.47
CA GLU A 418 23.72 -29.46 18.69
C GLU A 418 24.71 -30.68 18.82
N GLY A 419 24.20 -31.88 18.63
CA GLY A 419 25.03 -33.11 18.62
C GLY A 419 25.27 -33.71 20.00
N GLN A 420 24.58 -33.25 21.04
CA GLN A 420 24.61 -33.83 22.36
C GLN A 420 23.52 -34.91 22.47
N ALA A 421 23.87 -36.12 22.94
CA ALA A 421 22.89 -37.18 23.20
C ALA A 421 22.03 -36.83 24.44
N ALA A 422 20.90 -36.18 24.22
CA ALA A 422 19.99 -35.74 25.27
C ALA A 422 18.60 -36.39 25.12
N GLY A 423 17.96 -36.72 26.23
CA GLY A 423 16.59 -37.19 26.29
C GLY A 423 15.78 -36.46 27.33
N TRP A 424 14.45 -36.55 27.28
CA TRP A 424 13.56 -35.89 28.24
C TRP A 424 12.68 -36.88 28.99
N ARG A 425 12.26 -36.54 30.21
CA ARG A 425 11.32 -37.34 31.04
C ARG A 425 10.41 -36.47 31.83
N ALA A 426 9.16 -36.91 32.02
CA ALA A 426 8.19 -36.28 32.94
C ALA A 426 8.50 -36.68 34.39
N VAL A 427 8.14 -35.85 35.35
CA VAL A 427 8.42 -36.06 36.79
C VAL A 427 7.94 -37.42 37.34
N GLY A 428 6.83 -37.97 36.83
CA GLY A 428 6.31 -39.26 37.26
C GLY A 428 7.14 -40.48 36.82
N THR A 429 8.11 -40.32 35.90
CA THR A 429 8.92 -41.40 35.35
C THR A 429 10.38 -41.36 35.87
N ALA A 430 10.72 -40.39 36.72
CA ALA A 430 12.07 -40.16 37.24
C ALA A 430 12.52 -41.20 38.30
N THR A 431 11.66 -42.12 38.74
CA THR A 431 11.94 -43.12 39.79
C THR A 431 12.49 -44.44 39.27
N ALA A 432 12.63 -44.64 37.96
CA ALA A 432 13.29 -45.80 37.39
C ALA A 432 14.68 -45.40 36.84
N ASP A 433 15.69 -46.09 37.23
CA ASP A 433 17.14 -45.90 36.95
C ASP A 433 17.44 -45.13 35.68
N PRO A 434 18.12 -43.95 35.76
CA PRO A 434 18.40 -43.11 34.59
C PRO A 434 19.55 -43.65 33.71
N VAL A 435 20.13 -44.79 34.05
CA VAL A 435 21.36 -45.31 33.40
C VAL A 435 21.12 -46.64 32.65
N ALA A 436 19.92 -47.22 32.69
CA ALA A 436 19.64 -48.51 32.09
C ALA A 436 18.46 -48.44 31.10
N SER A 437 18.60 -47.63 30.02
CA SER A 437 17.79 -47.88 28.80
C SER A 437 18.35 -47.07 27.64
#